data_605d963767cded8c7e7b804184406b13
#
_entry.id   605d963767cded8c7e7b804184406b13
#
_cell.length_a   1.000
_cell.length_b   1.000
_cell.length_c   1.000
_cell.angle_alpha   90.00
_cell.angle_beta   90.00
_cell.angle_gamma   90.00
#
_symmetry.space_group_name_H-M   'P 1'
#
loop_
_entity.id
_entity.type
_entity.pdbx_description
1 polymer ?
#
loop_
_entity_poly.entity_id
_entity_poly.type
_entity_poly.pdbx_seq_one_letter_code
_entity_poly.pdbx_strand_id
1 'polypeptide(L)'
;GFGDPSLVSEQMWLLVNALKALNLNMVDGDIVADGSFFDNSLRIKTWKKAGVEAYNAPLSALSFNFNTVAVHVFPGEKLGDRPRVVVDPDIDFIQVGNRAKTVSKSQRSRLIVNRVDRGDFNKINISGVISASHPRETYYLNITKPAYYAANVFKEFLRRAGIEVTGKVKIGSIPEGVYELSTHTSMPLSLILRGLNKFSNNFVAEQILKTVGAEIYGQPGTTAKGLLAMNEYMQELQYKPERYSI
;
A
#
# COMPACT_ATOMS: atom_id res chain seq x y z
N GLY A 1 3.75 -12.64 1.08
CA GLY A 1 4.54 -11.48 1.53
C GLY A 1 5.05 -11.64 2.93
N PHE A 2 6.23 -11.08 3.20
CA PHE A 2 6.95 -11.25 4.48
C PHE A 2 7.21 -9.91 5.19
N GLY A 3 6.31 -8.94 5.03
CA GLY A 3 6.36 -7.67 5.74
C GLY A 3 7.35 -6.64 5.16
N ASP A 4 7.74 -6.76 3.90
CA ASP A 4 8.57 -5.73 3.25
C ASP A 4 7.82 -4.41 3.11
N PRO A 5 8.28 -3.32 3.77
CA PRO A 5 7.66 -2.01 3.65
C PRO A 5 8.13 -1.24 2.40
N SER A 6 9.08 -1.78 1.63
CA SER A 6 9.77 -1.08 0.55
C SER A 6 9.36 -1.50 -0.86
N LEU A 7 8.41 -2.45 -1.01
CA LEU A 7 7.92 -2.89 -2.31
C LEU A 7 7.12 -1.76 -2.97
N VAL A 8 7.69 -1.17 -4.01
CA VAL A 8 7.07 -0.12 -4.83
C VAL A 8 7.08 -0.49 -6.32
N SER A 9 6.65 0.42 -7.18
CA SER A 9 6.47 0.16 -8.63
C SER A 9 7.72 -0.38 -9.32
N GLU A 10 8.90 0.13 -8.99
CA GLU A 10 10.16 -0.31 -9.58
C GLU A 10 10.45 -1.78 -9.27
N GLN A 11 10.30 -2.19 -8.00
CA GLN A 11 10.52 -3.58 -7.59
C GLN A 11 9.48 -4.52 -8.20
N MET A 12 8.22 -4.07 -8.30
CA MET A 12 7.17 -4.83 -8.95
C MET A 12 7.49 -5.06 -10.45
N TRP A 13 8.01 -4.04 -11.14
CA TRP A 13 8.48 -4.18 -12.51
C TRP A 13 9.65 -5.17 -12.65
N LEU A 14 10.60 -5.14 -11.71
CA LEU A 14 11.72 -6.09 -11.70
C LEU A 14 11.22 -7.53 -11.54
N LEU A 15 10.26 -7.79 -10.64
CA LEU A 15 9.64 -9.10 -10.47
C LEU A 15 8.96 -9.57 -11.77
N VAL A 16 8.17 -8.72 -12.41
CA VAL A 16 7.46 -9.06 -13.65
C VAL A 16 8.44 -9.30 -14.81
N ASN A 17 9.50 -8.49 -14.90
CA ASN A 17 10.52 -8.69 -15.92
C ASN A 17 11.31 -10.00 -15.73
N ALA A 18 11.55 -10.42 -14.48
CA ALA A 18 12.16 -11.72 -14.19
C ALA A 18 11.26 -12.87 -14.69
N LEU A 19 9.95 -12.80 -14.47
CA LEU A 19 9.00 -13.78 -15.02
C LEU A 19 8.98 -13.80 -16.55
N LYS A 20 9.03 -12.63 -17.17
CA LYS A 20 9.11 -12.52 -18.62
C LYS A 20 10.40 -13.13 -19.18
N ALA A 21 11.53 -12.96 -18.49
CA ALA A 21 12.80 -13.57 -18.86
C ALA A 21 12.77 -15.11 -18.79
N LEU A 22 11.88 -15.69 -17.97
CA LEU A 22 11.59 -17.13 -17.96
C LEU A 22 10.66 -17.58 -19.10
N ASN A 23 10.35 -16.70 -20.07
CA ASN A 23 9.39 -16.92 -21.15
C ASN A 23 7.95 -17.21 -20.67
N LEU A 24 7.58 -16.72 -19.48
CA LEU A 24 6.20 -16.78 -19.02
C LEU A 24 5.34 -15.82 -19.89
N ASN A 25 4.39 -16.38 -20.62
CA ASN A 25 3.49 -15.62 -21.49
C ASN A 25 2.04 -15.64 -20.99
N MET A 26 1.70 -16.62 -20.18
CA MET A 26 0.34 -16.80 -19.67
C MET A 26 0.37 -17.47 -18.29
N VAL A 27 -0.54 -17.05 -17.42
CA VAL A 27 -0.91 -17.69 -16.17
C VAL A 27 -2.31 -18.25 -16.35
N ASP A 28 -2.43 -19.56 -16.49
CA ASP A 28 -3.73 -20.23 -16.57
C ASP A 28 -4.22 -20.56 -15.16
N GLY A 29 -4.92 -19.62 -14.57
CA GLY A 29 -5.41 -19.73 -13.20
C GLY A 29 -5.41 -18.40 -12.46
N ASP A 30 -5.57 -18.48 -11.12
CA ASP A 30 -5.72 -17.35 -10.24
C ASP A 30 -4.38 -16.81 -9.71
N ILE A 31 -4.35 -15.53 -9.37
CA ILE A 31 -3.30 -14.93 -8.55
C ILE A 31 -3.77 -14.98 -7.09
N VAL A 32 -3.06 -15.73 -6.26
CA VAL A 32 -3.34 -15.86 -4.83
C VAL A 32 -2.40 -14.96 -4.04
N ALA A 33 -2.96 -13.99 -3.32
CA ALA A 33 -2.22 -13.08 -2.45
C ALA A 33 -2.16 -13.65 -1.04
N ASP A 34 -0.95 -13.98 -0.58
CA ASP A 34 -0.71 -14.47 0.77
C ASP A 34 -0.08 -13.38 1.64
N GLY A 35 -0.85 -12.95 2.65
CA GLY A 35 -0.43 -12.02 3.69
C GLY A 35 -0.34 -12.66 5.08
N SER A 36 -0.36 -13.99 5.18
CA SER A 36 -0.47 -14.75 6.45
C SER A 36 0.73 -14.63 7.38
N PHE A 37 1.85 -14.08 6.91
CA PHE A 37 3.01 -13.78 7.77
C PHE A 37 2.64 -12.80 8.91
N PHE A 38 1.63 -11.95 8.73
CA PHE A 38 1.04 -11.14 9.79
C PHE A 38 -0.37 -11.61 10.12
N ASP A 39 -0.85 -11.22 11.31
CA ASP A 39 -2.25 -11.38 11.68
C ASP A 39 -3.17 -10.47 10.83
N ASN A 40 -4.48 -10.69 10.93
CA ASN A 40 -5.49 -9.90 10.21
C ASN A 40 -5.78 -8.53 10.86
N SER A 41 -5.02 -8.13 11.86
CA SER A 41 -5.15 -6.80 12.48
C SER A 41 -4.51 -5.75 11.58
N LEU A 42 -5.32 -5.10 10.77
CA LEU A 42 -4.87 -4.12 9.77
C LEU A 42 -4.46 -2.77 10.38
N ARG A 43 -4.70 -2.55 11.69
CA ARG A 43 -4.45 -1.25 12.36
C ARG A 43 -4.17 -1.44 13.84
N ILE A 44 -3.39 -0.54 14.42
CA ILE A 44 -3.25 -0.43 15.87
C ILE A 44 -4.53 0.13 16.48
N LYS A 45 -5.01 -0.50 17.54
CA LYS A 45 -6.25 -0.13 18.25
C LYS A 45 -6.24 1.28 18.85
N THR A 46 -5.06 1.84 19.10
CA THR A 46 -4.87 3.19 19.68
C THR A 46 -5.15 4.32 18.71
N TRP A 47 -5.20 4.07 17.42
CA TRP A 47 -5.49 5.09 16.42
C TRP A 47 -6.99 5.38 16.35
N LYS A 48 -7.40 6.44 17.03
CA LYS A 48 -8.81 6.78 17.30
C LYS A 48 -9.67 7.13 16.07
N LYS A 49 -9.09 7.44 14.90
CA LYS A 49 -9.84 7.74 13.68
C LYS A 49 -9.22 7.07 12.46
N ALA A 50 -10.02 6.25 11.81
CA ALA A 50 -9.69 5.69 10.50
C ALA A 50 -9.95 6.75 9.41
N GLY A 51 -8.98 7.61 9.15
CA GLY A 51 -9.01 8.54 8.01
C GLY A 51 -8.61 7.86 6.70
N VAL A 52 -8.71 8.61 5.61
CA VAL A 52 -8.31 8.16 4.26
C VAL A 52 -6.88 8.59 3.90
N GLU A 53 -6.23 9.33 4.76
CA GLU A 53 -4.89 9.86 4.57
C GLU A 53 -3.84 8.74 4.57
N ALA A 54 -2.75 8.94 3.86
CA ALA A 54 -1.68 7.96 3.68
C ALA A 54 -1.09 7.44 5.02
N TYR A 55 -0.94 8.30 6.02
CA TYR A 55 -0.40 7.91 7.33
C TYR A 55 -1.33 6.97 8.13
N ASN A 56 -2.58 6.80 7.70
CA ASN A 56 -3.54 5.84 8.22
C ASN A 56 -3.63 4.56 7.38
N ALA A 57 -2.61 4.24 6.57
CA ALA A 57 -2.62 3.08 5.71
C ALA A 57 -2.74 1.77 6.51
N PRO A 58 -3.59 0.83 6.09
CA PRO A 58 -3.71 -0.46 6.75
C PRO A 58 -2.45 -1.30 6.51
N LEU A 59 -2.14 -2.17 7.47
CA LEU A 59 -0.98 -3.05 7.43
C LEU A 59 -1.29 -4.37 6.74
N SER A 60 -0.30 -4.95 6.09
CA SER A 60 -0.33 -6.32 5.60
C SER A 60 1.08 -6.83 5.38
N ALA A 61 1.32 -8.11 5.53
CA ALA A 61 2.60 -8.71 5.19
C ALA A 61 2.91 -8.63 3.68
N LEU A 62 1.87 -8.59 2.83
CA LEU A 62 1.98 -8.24 1.42
C LEU A 62 1.44 -6.82 1.22
N SER A 63 2.34 -5.89 1.03
CA SER A 63 2.06 -4.46 0.88
C SER A 63 2.70 -3.91 -0.39
N PHE A 64 2.12 -2.87 -0.97
CA PHE A 64 2.62 -2.19 -2.16
C PHE A 64 2.41 -0.68 -2.03
N ASN A 65 3.44 0.13 -2.38
CA ASN A 65 3.42 1.60 -2.30
C ASN A 65 2.87 2.11 -0.96
N PHE A 66 3.32 1.54 0.16
CA PHE A 66 2.84 1.88 1.52
C PHE A 66 1.32 1.73 1.69
N ASN A 67 0.69 0.85 0.90
CA ASN A 67 -0.77 0.67 0.83
C ASN A 67 -1.52 1.97 0.56
N THR A 68 -0.98 2.77 -0.36
CA THR A 68 -1.53 4.04 -0.79
C THR A 68 -1.66 4.14 -2.31
N VAL A 69 -2.47 5.07 -2.74
CA VAL A 69 -2.65 5.46 -4.15
C VAL A 69 -2.47 6.96 -4.28
N ALA A 70 -1.75 7.40 -5.33
CA ALA A 70 -1.64 8.81 -5.67
C ALA A 70 -2.79 9.22 -6.59
N VAL A 71 -3.43 10.34 -6.29
CA VAL A 71 -4.51 10.94 -7.08
C VAL A 71 -4.07 12.32 -7.54
N HIS A 72 -3.79 12.45 -8.81
CA HIS A 72 -3.37 13.71 -9.42
C HIS A 72 -4.56 14.35 -10.10
N VAL A 73 -4.88 15.58 -9.71
CA VAL A 73 -6.00 16.37 -10.25
C VAL A 73 -5.43 17.57 -10.99
N PHE A 74 -5.72 17.66 -12.29
CA PHE A 74 -5.30 18.75 -13.17
C PHE A 74 -6.53 19.56 -13.58
N PRO A 75 -6.46 20.90 -13.69
CA PRO A 75 -7.53 21.69 -14.23
C PRO A 75 -7.95 21.17 -15.61
N GLY A 76 -9.23 21.30 -15.94
CA GLY A 76 -9.72 21.09 -17.29
C GLY A 76 -9.31 22.25 -18.23
N GLU A 77 -9.53 22.08 -19.51
CA GLU A 77 -9.12 23.06 -20.54
C GLU A 77 -9.89 24.37 -20.46
N LYS A 78 -11.17 24.29 -20.09
CA LYS A 78 -12.08 25.45 -20.04
C LYS A 78 -12.67 25.61 -18.64
N LEU A 79 -13.10 26.81 -18.32
CA LEU A 79 -13.85 27.08 -17.08
C LEU A 79 -15.17 26.30 -17.11
N GLY A 80 -15.47 25.66 -15.98
CA GLY A 80 -16.64 24.79 -15.82
C GLY A 80 -16.39 23.33 -16.18
N ASP A 81 -15.31 23.02 -16.92
CA ASP A 81 -14.93 21.64 -17.25
C ASP A 81 -14.59 20.83 -16.00
N ARG A 82 -14.82 19.53 -16.10
CA ARG A 82 -14.32 18.58 -15.11
C ARG A 82 -12.78 18.51 -15.16
N PRO A 83 -12.11 18.58 -14.02
CA PRO A 83 -10.68 18.34 -13.93
C PRO A 83 -10.30 16.98 -14.53
N ARG A 84 -9.13 16.88 -15.14
CA ARG A 84 -8.55 15.58 -15.51
C ARG A 84 -7.96 14.96 -14.27
N VAL A 85 -8.28 13.68 -14.05
CA VAL A 85 -7.79 12.91 -12.89
C VAL A 85 -6.93 11.77 -13.40
N VAL A 86 -5.77 11.60 -12.78
CA VAL A 86 -4.86 10.46 -13.01
C VAL A 86 -4.63 9.80 -11.66
N VAL A 87 -4.80 8.50 -11.62
CA VAL A 87 -4.56 7.66 -10.43
C VAL A 87 -3.35 6.79 -10.68
N ASP A 88 -2.48 6.67 -9.70
CA ASP A 88 -1.28 5.83 -9.77
C ASP A 88 -1.16 4.92 -8.52
N PRO A 89 -1.18 3.60 -8.72
CA PRO A 89 -1.36 2.86 -9.97
C PRO A 89 -2.81 2.91 -10.48
N ASP A 90 -2.95 2.91 -11.81
CA ASP A 90 -4.24 2.81 -12.50
C ASP A 90 -4.61 1.33 -12.68
N ILE A 91 -5.55 0.86 -11.89
CA ILE A 91 -6.01 -0.53 -11.81
C ILE A 91 -7.51 -0.59 -11.54
N ASP A 92 -8.16 -1.66 -11.95
CA ASP A 92 -9.62 -1.86 -11.79
C ASP A 92 -10.11 -1.80 -10.33
N PHE A 93 -9.23 -2.12 -9.38
CA PHE A 93 -9.54 -2.01 -7.95
C PHE A 93 -9.76 -0.56 -7.49
N ILE A 94 -9.37 0.44 -8.27
CA ILE A 94 -9.54 1.86 -7.98
C ILE A 94 -10.47 2.50 -9.00
N GLN A 95 -11.62 2.95 -8.56
CA GLN A 95 -12.58 3.66 -9.41
C GLN A 95 -12.70 5.13 -9.00
N VAL A 96 -12.85 6.03 -9.99
CA VAL A 96 -12.91 7.47 -9.75
C VAL A 96 -14.30 8.03 -10.09
N GLY A 97 -14.90 8.74 -9.13
CA GLY A 97 -16.08 9.55 -9.31
C GLY A 97 -15.71 11.03 -9.21
N ASN A 98 -15.66 11.73 -10.33
CA ASN A 98 -15.27 13.12 -10.40
C ASN A 98 -16.47 14.04 -10.66
N ARG A 99 -16.77 14.91 -9.69
CA ARG A 99 -17.81 15.95 -9.77
C ARG A 99 -17.23 17.37 -9.57
N ALA A 100 -15.92 17.51 -9.49
CA ALA A 100 -15.25 18.80 -9.35
C ALA A 100 -15.38 19.62 -10.64
N LYS A 101 -15.08 20.92 -10.54
CA LYS A 101 -15.11 21.86 -11.67
C LYS A 101 -13.85 22.71 -11.69
N THR A 102 -13.43 23.09 -12.88
CA THR A 102 -12.38 24.08 -13.09
C THR A 102 -12.94 25.48 -12.97
N VAL A 103 -12.28 26.32 -12.16
CA VAL A 103 -12.69 27.71 -11.92
C VAL A 103 -11.63 28.69 -12.40
N SER A 104 -11.97 29.98 -12.42
CA SER A 104 -11.08 31.04 -12.91
C SER A 104 -9.74 31.09 -12.12
N LYS A 105 -8.74 31.67 -12.75
CA LYS A 105 -7.39 31.84 -12.13
C LYS A 105 -7.42 32.67 -10.85
N SER A 106 -8.41 33.53 -10.68
CA SER A 106 -8.60 34.39 -9.49
C SER A 106 -9.23 33.63 -8.30
N GLN A 107 -9.84 32.48 -8.54
CA GLN A 107 -10.47 31.68 -7.49
C GLN A 107 -9.47 30.66 -6.93
N ARG A 108 -9.51 30.46 -5.60
CA ARG A 108 -8.69 29.44 -4.93
C ARG A 108 -9.26 28.04 -5.13
N SER A 109 -8.38 27.08 -5.32
CA SER A 109 -8.76 25.66 -5.31
C SER A 109 -9.30 25.24 -3.94
N ARG A 110 -10.38 24.46 -3.95
CA ARG A 110 -10.97 23.79 -2.78
C ARG A 110 -11.50 22.44 -3.22
N LEU A 111 -10.60 21.48 -3.37
CA LEU A 111 -10.95 20.10 -3.68
C LEU A 111 -11.23 19.32 -2.39
N ILE A 112 -12.21 18.44 -2.47
CA ILE A 112 -12.51 17.44 -1.46
C ILE A 112 -12.30 16.09 -2.15
N VAL A 113 -11.31 15.36 -1.68
CA VAL A 113 -10.95 14.04 -2.19
C VAL A 113 -11.12 13.02 -1.07
N ASN A 114 -11.94 12.01 -1.30
CA ASN A 114 -12.25 11.00 -0.30
C ASN A 114 -12.29 9.61 -0.94
N ARG A 115 -11.98 8.57 -0.16
CA ARG A 115 -12.06 7.18 -0.57
C ARG A 115 -13.15 6.45 0.23
N VAL A 116 -13.96 5.67 -0.48
CA VAL A 116 -15.00 4.80 0.10
C VAL A 116 -14.70 3.36 -0.28
N ASP A 117 -14.70 2.47 0.71
CA ASP A 117 -14.64 1.02 0.47
C ASP A 117 -16.00 0.55 -0.10
N ARG A 118 -15.96 -0.18 -1.21
CA ARG A 118 -17.12 -0.79 -1.87
C ARG A 118 -17.08 -2.32 -1.88
N GLY A 119 -16.23 -2.91 -1.03
CA GLY A 119 -15.99 -4.33 -0.98
C GLY A 119 -15.01 -4.78 -2.06
N ASP A 120 -15.41 -4.84 -3.31
CA ASP A 120 -14.58 -5.34 -4.40
C ASP A 120 -13.65 -4.29 -4.99
N PHE A 121 -13.87 -3.01 -4.68
CA PHE A 121 -13.05 -1.90 -5.14
C PHE A 121 -13.07 -0.72 -4.18
N ASN A 122 -12.09 0.17 -4.32
CA ASN A 122 -12.06 1.46 -3.64
C ASN A 122 -12.58 2.54 -4.60
N LYS A 123 -13.60 3.29 -4.18
CA LYS A 123 -14.11 4.44 -4.93
C LYS A 123 -13.53 5.73 -4.41
N ILE A 124 -12.78 6.44 -5.24
CA ILE A 124 -12.27 7.79 -4.97
C ILE A 124 -13.28 8.80 -5.48
N ASN A 125 -13.83 9.60 -4.59
CA ASN A 125 -14.75 10.67 -4.94
C ASN A 125 -14.05 12.01 -4.86
N ILE A 126 -14.16 12.78 -5.94
CA ILE A 126 -13.55 14.12 -6.07
C ILE A 126 -14.68 15.13 -6.32
N SER A 127 -14.70 16.18 -5.51
CA SER A 127 -15.68 17.26 -5.60
C SER A 127 -15.03 18.61 -5.29
N GLY A 128 -15.79 19.70 -5.43
CA GLY A 128 -15.30 21.07 -5.21
C GLY A 128 -14.74 21.70 -6.47
N VAL A 129 -13.72 22.52 -6.33
CA VAL A 129 -13.20 23.33 -7.45
C VAL A 129 -11.67 23.35 -7.48
N ILE A 130 -11.11 23.39 -8.69
CA ILE A 130 -9.67 23.62 -8.92
C ILE A 130 -9.48 24.85 -9.79
N SER A 131 -8.55 25.72 -9.40
CA SER A 131 -8.21 26.93 -10.17
C SER A 131 -7.49 26.56 -11.47
N ALA A 132 -7.85 27.23 -12.58
CA ALA A 132 -7.14 27.08 -13.85
C ALA A 132 -5.67 27.54 -13.81
N SER A 133 -5.25 28.27 -12.77
CA SER A 133 -3.84 28.62 -12.56
C SER A 133 -3.04 27.54 -11.82
N HIS A 134 -3.72 26.55 -11.24
CA HIS A 134 -3.05 25.49 -10.47
C HIS A 134 -2.46 24.45 -11.41
N PRO A 135 -1.17 24.12 -11.32
CA PRO A 135 -0.58 23.17 -12.26
C PRO A 135 -1.10 21.75 -12.03
N ARG A 136 -1.23 21.34 -10.77
CA ARG A 136 -1.70 20.02 -10.34
C ARG A 136 -1.87 20.01 -8.83
N GLU A 137 -2.91 19.37 -8.33
CA GLU A 137 -3.01 18.95 -6.93
C GLU A 137 -2.81 17.43 -6.83
N THR A 138 -2.09 16.99 -5.79
CA THR A 138 -1.82 15.55 -5.56
C THR A 138 -2.28 15.18 -4.16
N TYR A 139 -3.04 14.10 -4.07
CA TYR A 139 -3.52 13.49 -2.84
C TYR A 139 -3.01 12.07 -2.74
N TYR A 140 -2.49 11.70 -1.57
CA TYR A 140 -2.12 10.32 -1.26
C TYR A 140 -3.18 9.75 -0.32
N LEU A 141 -3.91 8.76 -0.81
CA LEU A 141 -4.99 8.12 -0.05
C LEU A 141 -4.59 6.68 0.28
N ASN A 142 -4.89 6.24 1.50
CA ASN A 142 -4.76 4.84 1.81
C ASN A 142 -5.82 4.01 1.06
N ILE A 143 -5.53 2.72 0.91
CA ILE A 143 -6.45 1.76 0.29
C ILE A 143 -6.96 0.77 1.34
N THR A 144 -8.00 0.02 1.02
CA THR A 144 -8.43 -1.13 1.82
C THR A 144 -7.89 -2.43 1.22
N LYS A 145 -7.92 -3.53 1.98
CA LYS A 145 -7.51 -4.87 1.54
C LYS A 145 -6.10 -4.88 0.90
N PRO A 146 -5.04 -4.50 1.63
CA PRO A 146 -3.73 -4.24 1.05
C PRO A 146 -3.13 -5.42 0.26
N ALA A 147 -3.24 -6.66 0.75
CA ALA A 147 -2.74 -7.82 0.00
C ALA A 147 -3.50 -8.03 -1.33
N TYR A 148 -4.82 -7.82 -1.32
CA TYR A 148 -5.63 -7.87 -2.54
C TYR A 148 -5.27 -6.74 -3.51
N TYR A 149 -5.02 -5.54 -2.99
CA TYR A 149 -4.52 -4.41 -3.77
C TYR A 149 -3.19 -4.72 -4.44
N ALA A 150 -2.19 -5.19 -3.67
CA ALA A 150 -0.87 -5.55 -4.20
C ALA A 150 -0.96 -6.59 -5.32
N ALA A 151 -1.81 -7.60 -5.16
CA ALA A 151 -2.02 -8.63 -6.18
C ALA A 151 -2.75 -8.09 -7.43
N ASN A 152 -3.70 -7.16 -7.30
CA ASN A 152 -4.30 -6.49 -8.46
C ASN A 152 -3.29 -5.63 -9.22
N VAL A 153 -2.40 -4.93 -8.50
CA VAL A 153 -1.28 -4.21 -9.11
C VAL A 153 -0.37 -5.20 -9.86
N PHE A 154 0.00 -6.30 -9.25
CA PHE A 154 0.82 -7.33 -9.88
C PHE A 154 0.16 -7.88 -11.15
N LYS A 155 -1.14 -8.20 -11.11
CA LYS A 155 -1.91 -8.63 -12.29
C LYS A 155 -1.86 -7.60 -13.41
N GLU A 156 -2.01 -6.32 -13.10
CA GLU A 156 -1.94 -5.26 -14.11
C GLU A 156 -0.52 -5.09 -14.67
N PHE A 157 0.53 -5.24 -13.86
CA PHE A 157 1.91 -5.20 -14.33
C PHE A 157 2.23 -6.40 -15.23
N LEU A 158 1.72 -7.60 -14.93
CA LEU A 158 1.81 -8.77 -15.83
C LEU A 158 1.15 -8.46 -17.18
N ARG A 159 -0.07 -7.93 -17.17
CA ARG A 159 -0.80 -7.56 -18.39
C ARG A 159 -0.03 -6.54 -19.22
N ARG A 160 0.54 -5.49 -18.59
CA ARG A 160 1.38 -4.47 -19.29
C ARG A 160 2.65 -5.07 -19.87
N ALA A 161 3.20 -6.11 -19.26
CA ALA A 161 4.35 -6.85 -19.76
C ALA A 161 4.00 -7.85 -20.88
N GLY A 162 2.71 -8.02 -21.21
CA GLY A 162 2.23 -8.97 -22.21
C GLY A 162 2.06 -10.39 -21.66
N ILE A 163 1.94 -10.55 -20.34
CA ILE A 163 1.65 -11.83 -19.69
C ILE A 163 0.16 -11.85 -19.34
N GLU A 164 -0.59 -12.72 -19.98
CA GLU A 164 -2.03 -12.89 -19.74
C GLU A 164 -2.29 -13.66 -18.45
N VAL A 165 -3.35 -13.30 -17.72
CA VAL A 165 -3.83 -14.01 -16.53
C VAL A 165 -5.31 -14.33 -16.73
N THR A 166 -5.65 -15.60 -16.91
CA THR A 166 -7.02 -16.05 -17.21
C THR A 166 -7.93 -16.00 -15.98
N GLY A 167 -7.36 -16.18 -14.79
CA GLY A 167 -8.08 -16.24 -13.54
C GLY A 167 -8.26 -14.89 -12.84
N LYS A 168 -8.64 -14.96 -11.56
CA LYS A 168 -8.95 -13.82 -10.69
C LYS A 168 -7.88 -13.63 -9.63
N VAL A 169 -7.89 -12.47 -8.98
CA VAL A 169 -7.12 -12.25 -7.75
C VAL A 169 -7.92 -12.78 -6.57
N LYS A 170 -7.26 -13.54 -5.70
CA LYS A 170 -7.82 -14.11 -4.46
C LYS A 170 -6.88 -13.88 -3.28
N ILE A 171 -7.42 -13.87 -2.08
CA ILE A 171 -6.64 -13.92 -0.83
C ILE A 171 -6.60 -15.39 -0.40
N GLY A 172 -5.44 -15.87 0.00
CA GLY A 172 -5.27 -17.25 0.48
C GLY A 172 -3.85 -17.48 0.96
N SER A 173 -3.61 -18.66 1.50
CA SER A 173 -2.27 -19.12 1.88
C SER A 173 -1.60 -19.86 0.73
N ILE A 174 -0.27 -19.79 0.67
CA ILE A 174 0.53 -20.55 -0.30
C ILE A 174 0.39 -22.04 0.00
N PRO A 175 0.01 -22.89 -1.00
CA PRO A 175 -0.01 -24.33 -0.83
C PRO A 175 1.41 -24.89 -0.60
N GLU A 176 1.48 -26.09 -0.03
CA GLU A 176 2.73 -26.84 0.01
C GLU A 176 3.17 -27.29 -1.40
N GLY A 177 4.46 -27.40 -1.63
CA GLY A 177 5.02 -27.93 -2.88
C GLY A 177 4.99 -26.96 -4.07
N VAL A 178 4.84 -25.64 -3.84
CA VAL A 178 4.93 -24.62 -4.90
C VAL A 178 6.37 -24.40 -5.34
N TYR A 179 6.54 -23.99 -6.60
CA TYR A 179 7.84 -23.60 -7.15
C TYR A 179 8.04 -22.10 -7.02
N GLU A 180 9.23 -21.68 -6.57
CA GLU A 180 9.64 -20.29 -6.61
C GLU A 180 10.04 -19.90 -8.03
N LEU A 181 9.35 -18.94 -8.64
CA LEU A 181 9.67 -18.45 -9.96
C LEU A 181 10.49 -17.16 -9.91
N SER A 182 10.25 -16.30 -8.92
CA SER A 182 10.98 -15.05 -8.74
C SER A 182 10.81 -14.56 -7.31
N THR A 183 11.88 -13.96 -6.78
CA THR A 183 11.91 -13.38 -5.43
C THR A 183 12.36 -11.92 -5.50
N HIS A 184 11.70 -11.08 -4.72
CA HIS A 184 12.16 -9.73 -4.40
C HIS A 184 12.72 -9.72 -2.98
N THR A 185 13.95 -9.23 -2.84
CA THR A 185 14.56 -8.99 -1.53
C THR A 185 14.41 -7.51 -1.18
N SER A 186 13.93 -7.22 0.02
CA SER A 186 13.80 -5.86 0.53
C SER A 186 15.14 -5.12 0.61
N MET A 187 15.08 -3.81 0.77
CA MET A 187 16.27 -3.04 1.11
C MET A 187 16.87 -3.50 2.44
N PRO A 188 18.20 -3.34 2.65
CA PRO A 188 18.81 -3.59 3.95
C PRO A 188 18.06 -2.87 5.07
N LEU A 189 17.87 -3.55 6.22
CA LEU A 189 17.13 -3.01 7.37
C LEU A 189 17.67 -1.64 7.82
N SER A 190 18.99 -1.43 7.75
CA SER A 190 19.63 -0.14 8.08
C SER A 190 19.11 1.03 7.22
N LEU A 191 18.85 0.80 5.92
CA LEU A 191 18.28 1.82 5.03
C LEU A 191 16.79 2.04 5.31
N ILE A 192 16.04 0.98 5.61
CA ILE A 192 14.64 1.07 6.01
C ILE A 192 14.51 1.90 7.30
N LEU A 193 15.34 1.61 8.32
CA LEU A 193 15.36 2.35 9.60
C LEU A 193 15.78 3.81 9.41
N ARG A 194 16.76 4.06 8.54
CA ARG A 194 17.14 5.44 8.20
C ARG A 194 15.99 6.22 7.58
N GLY A 195 15.25 5.61 6.67
CA GLY A 195 14.04 6.18 6.07
C GLY A 195 12.94 6.40 7.11
N LEU A 196 12.69 5.40 7.96
CA LEU A 196 11.73 5.48 9.05
C LEU A 196 12.02 6.69 9.96
N ASN A 197 13.24 6.83 10.44
CA ASN A 197 13.63 7.91 11.37
C ASN A 197 13.58 9.30 10.69
N LYS A 198 13.99 9.37 9.42
CA LYS A 198 14.00 10.65 8.68
C LYS A 198 12.60 11.18 8.39
N PHE A 199 11.65 10.30 8.06
CA PHE A 199 10.30 10.68 7.61
C PHE A 199 9.22 10.39 8.65
N SER A 200 9.59 9.81 9.80
CA SER A 200 8.64 9.42 10.86
C SER A 200 7.45 8.59 10.32
N ASN A 201 7.76 7.57 9.53
CA ASN A 201 6.76 6.80 8.80
C ASN A 201 6.15 5.71 9.69
N ASN A 202 4.94 5.94 10.17
CA ASN A 202 4.21 5.01 11.04
C ASN A 202 3.99 3.63 10.40
N PHE A 203 3.65 3.59 9.12
CA PHE A 203 3.45 2.34 8.40
C PHE A 203 4.71 1.45 8.46
N VAL A 204 5.87 2.04 8.19
CA VAL A 204 7.16 1.31 8.25
C VAL A 204 7.48 0.84 9.67
N ALA A 205 7.23 1.69 10.68
CA ALA A 205 7.45 1.33 12.08
C ALA A 205 6.65 0.08 12.48
N GLU A 206 5.39 0.03 12.10
CA GLU A 206 4.49 -1.06 12.44
C GLU A 206 4.78 -2.34 11.64
N GLN A 207 5.17 -2.22 10.37
CA GLN A 207 5.66 -3.35 9.60
C GLN A 207 6.85 -4.01 10.30
N ILE A 208 7.85 -3.21 10.71
CA ILE A 208 9.03 -3.71 11.42
C ILE A 208 8.63 -4.35 12.76
N LEU A 209 7.75 -3.70 13.52
CA LEU A 209 7.29 -4.22 14.81
C LEU A 209 6.64 -5.60 14.68
N LYS A 210 5.75 -5.79 13.70
CA LYS A 210 5.13 -7.09 13.44
C LYS A 210 6.13 -8.11 12.91
N THR A 211 7.09 -7.70 12.08
CA THR A 211 8.15 -8.57 11.57
C THR A 211 9.01 -9.07 12.73
N VAL A 212 9.46 -8.20 13.64
CA VAL A 212 10.19 -8.59 14.86
C VAL A 212 9.38 -9.60 15.68
N GLY A 213 8.07 -9.36 15.83
CA GLY A 213 7.18 -10.28 16.52
C GLY A 213 7.08 -11.66 15.85
N ALA A 214 7.08 -11.71 14.52
CA ALA A 214 7.06 -12.96 13.76
C ALA A 214 8.38 -13.72 13.85
N GLU A 215 9.50 -13.02 13.76
CA GLU A 215 10.85 -13.63 13.78
C GLU A 215 11.19 -14.20 15.16
N ILE A 216 10.82 -13.52 16.24
CA ILE A 216 11.15 -13.96 17.62
C ILE A 216 10.16 -14.99 18.15
N TYR A 217 8.86 -14.82 17.90
CA TYR A 217 7.80 -15.64 18.49
C TYR A 217 7.01 -16.48 17.49
N GLY A 218 7.47 -16.54 16.24
CA GLY A 218 6.82 -17.28 15.16
C GLY A 218 5.59 -16.58 14.59
N GLN A 219 5.21 -17.03 13.39
CA GLN A 219 4.04 -16.53 12.66
C GLN A 219 2.72 -16.88 13.35
N PRO A 220 1.67 -16.09 13.13
CA PRO A 220 1.70 -14.79 12.48
C PRO A 220 2.33 -13.71 13.36
N GLY A 221 3.00 -12.74 12.73
CA GLY A 221 3.49 -11.54 13.38
C GLY A 221 2.36 -10.64 13.84
N THR A 222 2.39 -10.23 15.12
CA THR A 222 1.38 -9.37 15.71
C THR A 222 2.02 -8.17 16.40
N THR A 223 1.29 -7.08 16.56
CA THR A 223 1.75 -5.93 17.35
C THR A 223 2.09 -6.35 18.79
N ALA A 224 1.29 -7.23 19.39
CA ALA A 224 1.55 -7.71 20.75
C ALA A 224 2.87 -8.47 20.90
N LYS A 225 3.19 -9.37 19.95
CA LYS A 225 4.47 -10.08 19.91
C LYS A 225 5.64 -9.10 19.72
N GLY A 226 5.50 -8.12 18.82
CA GLY A 226 6.53 -7.11 18.61
C GLY A 226 6.78 -6.24 19.84
N LEU A 227 5.73 -5.81 20.53
CA LEU A 227 5.86 -5.07 21.80
C LEU A 227 6.49 -5.93 22.90
N LEU A 228 6.16 -7.22 22.98
CA LEU A 228 6.79 -8.14 23.92
C LEU A 228 8.31 -8.23 23.66
N ALA A 229 8.74 -8.44 22.41
CA ALA A 229 10.15 -8.45 22.04
C ALA A 229 10.88 -7.16 22.40
N MET A 230 10.24 -6.01 22.16
CA MET A 230 10.82 -4.72 22.56
C MET A 230 10.97 -4.59 24.09
N ASN A 231 9.97 -5.02 24.85
CA ASN A 231 10.05 -4.99 26.31
C ASN A 231 11.19 -5.87 26.85
N GLU A 232 11.32 -7.09 26.33
CA GLU A 232 12.42 -7.99 26.72
C GLU A 232 13.78 -7.37 26.41
N TYR A 233 13.95 -6.79 25.21
CA TYR A 233 15.18 -6.10 24.84
C TYR A 233 15.49 -4.91 25.73
N MET A 234 14.49 -4.11 26.15
CA MET A 234 14.69 -3.01 27.08
C MET A 234 15.11 -3.49 28.48
N GLN A 235 14.59 -4.66 28.92
CA GLN A 235 15.01 -5.28 30.19
C GLN A 235 16.45 -5.80 30.11
N GLU A 236 16.86 -6.42 29.00
CA GLU A 236 18.24 -6.84 28.78
C GLU A 236 19.22 -5.65 28.84
N LEU A 237 18.80 -4.49 28.32
CA LEU A 237 19.54 -3.23 28.45
C LEU A 237 19.47 -2.59 29.84
N GLN A 238 18.85 -3.27 30.81
CA GLN A 238 18.67 -2.82 32.20
C GLN A 238 17.87 -1.53 32.36
N TYR A 239 17.01 -1.20 31.39
CA TYR A 239 16.05 -0.12 31.55
C TYR A 239 14.90 -0.58 32.47
N LYS A 240 14.56 0.24 33.45
CA LYS A 240 13.43 -0.04 34.34
C LYS A 240 12.10 0.27 33.63
N PRO A 241 11.06 -0.58 33.78
CA PRO A 241 9.76 -0.38 33.15
C PRO A 241 9.13 0.99 33.40
N GLU A 242 9.41 1.62 34.55
CA GLU A 242 8.88 2.93 34.90
C GLU A 242 9.53 4.08 34.09
N ARG A 243 10.61 3.82 33.36
CA ARG A 243 11.36 4.82 32.59
C ARG A 243 11.01 4.86 31.11
N TYR A 244 10.18 3.95 30.62
CA TYR A 244 9.75 3.95 29.23
C TYR A 244 8.28 3.53 29.10
N SER A 245 7.66 3.93 27.99
CA SER A 245 6.34 3.47 27.60
C SER A 245 6.43 3.01 26.13
N ILE A 246 5.99 1.80 25.88
CA ILE A 246 5.96 1.20 24.55
C ILE A 246 4.50 1.02 24.11
#